data_b86c2eee45120d9d9c6f307031420a0b
#
_entry.id   b86c2eee45120d9d9c6f307031420a0b
#
_cell.length_a   1.000
_cell.length_b   1.000
_cell.length_c   1.000
_cell.angle_alpha   90.00
_cell.angle_beta   90.00
_cell.angle_gamma   90.00
#
_symmetry.space_group_name_H-M   'P 1'
#
loop_
_entity.id
_entity.type
_entity.pdbx_description
1 polymer ?
#
loop_
_entity_poly.entity_id
_entity_poly.type
_entity_poly.pdbx_seq_one_letter_code
_entity_poly.pdbx_strand_id
1 'polypeptide(L)' 'MAKSPTPPKRTHIVKRESGWAVKKEGAQRATKVYKTKEQAVKGAEKTRRSGSDVVIHKRDGSIQKWVKSKK' A
#
# COMPACT_ATOMS: atom_id res chain seq x y z
N MET A 1 8.29 -27.92 -8.16
CA MET A 1 8.62 -26.55 -8.35
C MET A 1 8.81 -25.82 -7.02
N ALA A 2 9.94 -25.25 -6.89
CA ALA A 2 10.21 -24.54 -5.66
C ALA A 2 9.35 -23.31 -5.60
N LYS A 3 8.59 -23.22 -4.57
CA LYS A 3 7.80 -22.07 -4.35
C LYS A 3 8.60 -21.08 -3.54
N SER A 4 8.85 -19.93 -4.09
CA SER A 4 9.58 -18.95 -3.32
C SER A 4 8.77 -18.59 -2.09
N PRO A 5 9.44 -18.32 -1.00
CA PRO A 5 8.74 -17.91 0.22
C PRO A 5 7.94 -16.64 -0.09
N THR A 6 6.75 -16.62 0.41
CA THR A 6 5.91 -15.46 0.21
C THR A 6 6.57 -14.26 0.89
N PRO A 7 6.92 -13.22 0.13
CA PRO A 7 7.50 -12.04 0.76
C PRO A 7 6.47 -11.40 1.70
N PRO A 8 6.95 -10.66 2.68
CA PRO A 8 6.03 -9.93 3.54
C PRO A 8 5.11 -9.09 2.67
N LYS A 9 3.84 -9.22 2.90
CA LYS A 9 2.89 -8.45 2.12
C LYS A 9 2.98 -6.99 2.53
N ARG A 10 3.10 -6.13 1.55
CA ARG A 10 3.15 -4.70 1.77
C ARG A 10 2.21 -4.02 0.80
N THR A 11 1.54 -3.00 1.29
CA THR A 11 0.67 -2.19 0.47
C THR A 11 1.23 -0.78 0.47
N HIS A 12 1.43 -0.24 -0.72
CA HIS A 12 2.00 1.09 -0.87
C HIS A 12 0.92 2.10 -1.22
N ILE A 13 0.97 3.25 -0.59
CA ILE A 13 0.09 4.35 -0.93
C ILE A 13 0.95 5.42 -1.56
N VAL A 14 0.74 5.67 -2.85
CA VAL A 14 1.58 6.61 -3.61
C VAL A 14 0.72 7.69 -4.24
N LYS A 15 1.32 8.86 -4.41
CA LYS A 15 0.63 9.99 -5.03
C LYS A 15 0.60 9.81 -6.55
N ARG A 16 -0.56 10.04 -7.12
CA ARG A 16 -0.76 10.02 -8.57
C ARG A 16 -1.45 11.31 -8.99
N GLU A 17 -1.49 11.54 -10.30
CA GLU A 17 -2.13 12.75 -10.82
C GLU A 17 -3.59 12.84 -10.40
N SER A 18 -4.29 11.72 -10.42
CA SER A 18 -5.71 11.71 -10.12
C SER A 18 -6.01 11.44 -8.64
N GLY A 19 -4.98 11.37 -7.81
CA GLY A 19 -5.21 11.15 -6.39
C GLY A 19 -4.13 10.29 -5.76
N TRP A 20 -4.54 9.38 -4.89
CA TRP A 20 -3.63 8.50 -4.17
C TRP A 20 -3.92 7.06 -4.53
N ALA A 21 -2.94 6.38 -5.04
CA ALA A 21 -3.10 4.99 -5.46
C ALA A 21 -2.66 4.04 -4.37
N VAL A 22 -3.45 3.00 -4.17
CA VAL A 22 -3.11 1.92 -3.26
C VAL A 22 -2.63 0.76 -4.12
N LYS A 23 -1.40 0.34 -3.91
CA LYS A 23 -0.76 -0.66 -4.74
C LYS A 23 -0.10 -1.71 -3.87
N LYS A 24 -0.30 -2.96 -4.21
CA LYS A 24 0.35 -4.04 -3.49
C LYS A 24 1.78 -4.22 -3.97
N GLU A 25 2.63 -4.66 -3.06
CA GLU A 25 4.03 -4.92 -3.38
C GLU A 25 4.13 -5.90 -4.54
N GLY A 26 4.92 -5.53 -5.53
CA GLY A 26 5.11 -6.38 -6.70
C GLY A 26 4.03 -6.30 -7.75
N ALA A 27 2.93 -5.63 -7.47
CA ALA A 27 1.86 -5.48 -8.44
C ALA A 27 2.21 -4.39 -9.44
N GLN A 28 1.84 -4.60 -10.69
CA GLN A 28 2.08 -3.61 -11.72
C GLN A 28 1.01 -2.52 -11.74
N ARG A 29 -0.17 -2.86 -11.26
CA ARG A 29 -1.29 -1.93 -11.25
C ARG A 29 -1.72 -1.61 -9.85
N ALA A 30 -2.24 -0.40 -9.67
CA ALA A 30 -2.83 -0.02 -8.41
C ALA A 30 -4.10 -0.82 -8.17
N THR A 31 -4.33 -1.21 -6.94
CA THR A 31 -5.56 -1.90 -6.58
C THR A 31 -6.72 -0.93 -6.66
N LYS A 32 -6.49 0.31 -6.25
CA LYS A 32 -7.53 1.31 -6.25
C LYS A 32 -6.91 2.69 -6.11
N VAL A 33 -7.60 3.70 -6.64
CA VAL A 33 -7.17 5.09 -6.56
C VAL A 33 -8.21 5.86 -5.77
N TYR A 34 -7.75 6.63 -4.80
CA TYR A 34 -8.62 7.44 -3.95
C TYR A 34 -8.33 8.92 -4.21
N LYS A 35 -9.31 9.76 -3.95
CA LYS A 35 -9.15 11.18 -4.17
C LYS A 35 -8.21 11.82 -3.16
N THR A 36 -8.22 11.33 -1.94
CA THR A 36 -7.39 11.90 -0.88
C THR A 36 -6.54 10.83 -0.24
N LYS A 37 -5.45 11.27 0.37
CA LYS A 37 -4.57 10.37 1.09
C LYS A 37 -5.31 9.68 2.24
N GLU A 38 -6.17 10.45 2.90
CA GLU A 38 -6.92 9.92 4.03
C GLU A 38 -7.81 8.76 3.61
N GLN A 39 -8.47 8.90 2.47
CA GLN A 39 -9.30 7.83 1.95
C GLN A 39 -8.47 6.62 1.58
N ALA A 40 -7.30 6.85 1.01
CA ALA A 40 -6.41 5.75 0.64
C ALA A 40 -5.95 4.99 1.89
N VAL A 41 -5.63 5.71 2.95
CA VAL A 41 -5.22 5.08 4.20
C VAL A 41 -6.35 4.24 4.77
N LYS A 42 -7.56 4.76 4.75
CA LYS A 42 -8.72 4.01 5.23
C LYS A 42 -8.95 2.76 4.40
N GLY A 43 -8.80 2.87 3.10
CA GLY A 43 -8.95 1.72 2.23
C GLY A 43 -7.90 0.66 2.48
N ALA A 44 -6.69 1.08 2.84
CA ALA A 44 -5.61 0.16 3.10
C ALA A 44 -5.70 -0.50 4.48
N GLU A 45 -6.57 -0.01 5.34
CA GLU A 45 -6.74 -0.61 6.66
C GLU A 45 -7.13 -2.08 6.56
N LYS A 46 -7.91 -2.41 5.54
CA LYS A 46 -8.33 -3.78 5.33
C LYS A 46 -7.13 -4.70 5.07
N THR A 47 -6.16 -4.21 4.33
CA THR A 47 -4.97 -5.01 4.06
C THR A 47 -4.10 -5.14 5.30
N ARG A 48 -4.11 -4.15 6.17
CA ARG A 48 -3.40 -4.27 7.45
C ARG A 48 -3.98 -5.40 8.28
N ARG A 49 -5.28 -5.50 8.30
CA ARG A 49 -5.95 -6.56 9.05
C ARG A 49 -5.66 -7.93 8.46
N SER A 50 -5.39 -7.97 7.17
CA SER A 50 -5.04 -9.24 6.51
C SER A 50 -3.58 -9.62 6.70
N GLY A 51 -2.79 -8.76 7.33
CA GLY A 51 -1.40 -9.06 7.58
C GLY A 51 -0.42 -8.32 6.70
N SER A 52 -0.88 -7.27 6.00
CA SER A 52 0.00 -6.47 5.15
C SER A 52 0.39 -5.18 5.86
N ASP A 53 1.67 -4.84 5.75
CA ASP A 53 2.11 -3.52 6.20
C ASP A 53 1.66 -2.48 5.20
N VAL A 54 1.42 -1.27 5.67
CA VAL A 54 1.04 -0.18 4.79
C VAL A 54 2.17 0.84 4.79
N VAL A 55 2.71 1.11 3.61
CA VAL A 55 3.79 2.07 3.44
C VAL A 55 3.22 3.29 2.75
N ILE A 56 3.20 4.41 3.45
CA ILE A 56 2.66 5.65 2.92
C ILE A 56 3.80 6.48 2.36
N HIS A 57 3.69 6.83 1.09
CA HIS A 57 4.70 7.62 0.41
C HIS A 57 4.31 9.08 0.32
N LYS A 58 5.31 9.94 0.28
CA LYS A 58 5.09 11.36 0.05
C LYS A 58 4.91 11.61 -1.44
N ARG A 59 4.57 12.85 -1.75
CA ARG A 59 4.39 13.24 -3.15
C ARG A 59 5.62 12.97 -4.00
N ASP A 60 6.80 13.09 -3.43
CA ASP A 60 8.05 12.87 -4.16
C ASP A 60 8.46 11.40 -4.22
N GLY A 61 7.68 10.53 -3.61
CA GLY A 61 7.97 9.10 -3.65
C GLY A 61 8.70 8.56 -2.43
N SER A 62 9.22 9.42 -1.57
CA SER A 62 9.90 8.94 -0.37
C SER A 62 8.88 8.45 0.65
N ILE A 63 9.34 7.60 1.58
CA ILE A 63 8.45 7.03 2.58
C ILE A 63 8.14 8.06 3.65
N GLN A 64 6.87 8.32 3.84
CA GLN A 64 6.42 9.23 4.88
C GLN A 64 6.17 8.48 6.18
N LYS A 65 5.54 7.32 6.09
CA LYS A 65 5.17 6.57 7.27
C LYS A 65 5.05 5.09 6.92
N TRP A 66 5.47 4.25 7.82
CA TRP A 66 5.34 2.81 7.65
C TRP A 66 4.47 2.28 8.78
N VAL A 67 3.28 1.82 8.44
CA VAL A 67 2.33 1.32 9.41
C VAL A 67 2.35 -0.19 9.37
N LYS A 68 2.74 -0.80 10.48
CA LYS A 68 2.83 -2.25 10.54
C LYS A 68 1.46 -2.91 10.50
N SER A 69 1.42 -4.12 10.00
CA SER A 69 0.18 -4.88 9.98
C SER A 69 -0.29 -5.14 11.40
N LYS A 70 -1.58 -5.39 11.53
CA LYS A 70 -2.16 -5.69 12.83
C LYS A 70 -2.06 -7.17 13.18
N LYS A 71 -1.64 -7.95 12.24
CA LYS A 71 -1.61 -9.38 12.43
C LYS A 71 -0.26 -9.89 12.86
#